data_5576ad5186387108e00a24188cd69630
#
_entry.id   5576ad5186387108e00a24188cd69630
#
_cell.length_a   1.000
_cell.length_b   1.000
_cell.length_c   1.000
_cell.angle_alpha   90.00
_cell.angle_beta   90.00
_cell.angle_gamma   90.00
#
_symmetry.space_group_name_H-M   'P 1'
#
loop_
_entity.id
_entity.type
_entity.pdbx_description
1 polymer ?
#
loop_
_entity_poly.entity_id
_entity_poly.type
_entity_poly.pdbx_seq_one_letter_code
_entity_poly.pdbx_strand_id
1 'polypeptide(L)'
;MKSLIRVGAFATLNLLCCSSFAQAVDVGNNIHNLSSKTYAQKITPNSLKIQLQSTATNTEFANFLPSNTPLVAMVDTSSATWKKAGNFQLFQTAWNGISFLIPPQLKNGYATDIEPWLGEQVAFAFLPKDGSSGVTMESNFVTLAPVKDEQGLQPFLSKLKANANFTQRQYKGITILETKTNNSSTQPSLPSTENNSIPPVPKSPINKTIKPNIFKKPNVSKQNSLVIGILPGHLAVGSSTKAIERLINNSQQRAATLAQNAQFQKTIRQPQIYKPLFAMYQEPVGYIALVKELIKDPNLGLPQFDLDSLISSEQLQQYQSIGSFLTLQKEGMRFQVNTYPSPTFNQSYRNNNIETQKILSRMPAATYSAVNGEKLNQRWQTIAQILSSQKEFENNLKMFRGFISSQTGLDFDRDIINWMDGEFALFMFPTKGGFFKTINPNLNMGLGLAVETSNRTAAETTLKKLGDLIISVSKGEVKIKETNIKNQPITSWDIDGDSAKSLLAYSWVDNNTLIVTTGYGAITDLVPEPYVALPTTYNFKSATDSLPNPNAGYLYMNMGSLLSWIYGFVPPQYSNNQYFNMFKQAIGSVYSVSATSSSNVEREQLDLLIVLAPVRSKI
;
A
#
# COMPACT_ATOMS: atom_id res chain seq x y z
N MET A 1 -15.40 7.81 15.06
CA MET A 1 -14.04 8.29 15.32
C MET A 1 -13.05 7.15 15.57
N LYS A 2 -13.22 6.26 16.58
CA LYS A 2 -12.30 5.12 16.82
C LYS A 2 -12.09 4.18 15.60
N SER A 3 -13.12 3.92 14.80
CA SER A 3 -12.99 3.09 13.58
C SER A 3 -12.26 3.81 12.43
N LEU A 4 -12.42 5.12 12.28
CA LEU A 4 -11.69 5.95 11.32
C LEU A 4 -10.20 6.02 11.64
N ILE A 5 -9.89 6.13 12.93
CA ILE A 5 -8.53 6.16 13.44
C ILE A 5 -7.84 4.81 13.24
N ARG A 6 -8.56 3.69 13.49
CA ARG A 6 -8.05 2.35 13.22
C ARG A 6 -7.79 2.14 11.73
N VAL A 7 -8.69 2.57 10.86
CA VAL A 7 -8.51 2.50 9.40
C VAL A 7 -7.38 3.43 8.96
N GLY A 8 -7.29 4.65 9.48
CA GLY A 8 -6.20 5.58 9.18
C GLY A 8 -4.84 5.08 9.67
N ALA A 9 -4.74 4.60 10.92
CA ALA A 9 -3.51 4.04 11.47
C ALA A 9 -3.11 2.74 10.76
N PHE A 10 -4.07 1.89 10.39
CA PHE A 10 -3.81 0.66 9.64
C PHE A 10 -3.44 0.96 8.19
N ALA A 11 -4.06 1.94 7.55
CA ALA A 11 -3.69 2.41 6.22
C ALA A 11 -2.30 3.04 6.21
N THR A 12 -1.97 3.87 7.21
CA THR A 12 -0.64 4.49 7.33
C THR A 12 0.44 3.49 7.72
N LEU A 13 0.15 2.50 8.54
CA LEU A 13 1.11 1.44 8.86
C LEU A 13 1.37 0.54 7.63
N ASN A 14 0.32 0.19 6.87
CA ASN A 14 0.46 -0.52 5.60
C ASN A 14 1.19 0.33 4.55
N LEU A 15 1.01 1.65 4.57
CA LEU A 15 1.72 2.57 3.70
C LEU A 15 3.20 2.70 4.05
N LEU A 16 3.56 2.66 5.33
CA LEU A 16 4.95 2.57 5.77
C LEU A 16 5.56 1.22 5.38
N CYS A 17 4.81 0.13 5.49
CA CYS A 17 5.25 -1.17 4.96
C CYS A 17 5.37 -1.15 3.43
N CYS A 18 4.46 -0.48 2.71
CA CYS A 18 4.55 -0.32 1.26
C CYS A 18 5.70 0.62 0.84
N SER A 19 5.97 1.69 1.59
CA SER A 19 7.14 2.55 1.34
C SER A 19 8.45 1.81 1.67
N SER A 20 8.48 0.98 2.70
CA SER A 20 9.59 0.08 2.99
C SER A 20 9.76 -1.01 1.91
N PHE A 21 8.66 -1.48 1.32
CA PHE A 21 8.69 -2.41 0.18
C PHE A 21 9.11 -1.71 -1.12
N ALA A 22 8.71 -0.45 -1.33
CA ALA A 22 9.20 0.39 -2.43
C ALA A 22 10.70 0.73 -2.24
N GLN A 23 11.15 0.95 -1.00
CA GLN A 23 12.56 1.09 -0.66
C GLN A 23 13.33 -0.22 -0.89
N ALA A 24 12.74 -1.38 -0.60
CA ALA A 24 13.34 -2.68 -0.91
C ALA A 24 13.57 -2.88 -2.42
N VAL A 25 12.75 -2.22 -3.24
CA VAL A 25 12.92 -2.19 -4.69
C VAL A 25 13.99 -1.16 -5.12
N ASP A 26 14.28 -0.14 -4.30
CA ASP A 26 15.03 1.06 -4.70
C ASP A 26 16.46 1.22 -4.11
N VAL A 27 16.85 0.52 -3.03
CA VAL A 27 18.13 0.74 -2.30
C VAL A 27 19.32 -0.09 -2.86
N GLY A 28 19.38 -0.42 -4.13
CA GLY A 28 20.38 -1.33 -4.72
C GLY A 28 21.66 -0.70 -5.28
N ASN A 29 22.13 0.48 -4.89
CA ASN A 29 23.31 1.08 -5.51
C ASN A 29 24.31 1.70 -4.53
N ASN A 30 25.22 0.88 -4.01
CA ASN A 30 26.56 1.33 -3.57
C ASN A 30 27.59 0.35 -4.10
N ILE A 31 28.43 0.77 -5.03
CA ILE A 31 29.86 0.55 -5.23
C ILE A 31 30.24 0.76 -6.72
N HIS A 32 31.25 1.65 -6.86
CA HIS A 32 32.13 1.93 -8.01
C HIS A 32 31.75 3.02 -9.02
N ASN A 33 32.51 4.10 -8.85
CA ASN A 33 32.84 5.11 -9.85
C ASN A 33 33.20 4.52 -11.22
N LEU A 34 32.49 4.94 -12.25
CA LEU A 34 33.05 5.08 -13.60
C LEU A 34 32.37 6.26 -14.31
N SER A 35 33.24 7.11 -14.83
CA SER A 35 32.99 8.40 -15.46
C SER A 35 31.81 8.45 -16.43
N SER A 36 30.89 9.37 -16.20
CA SER A 36 29.82 9.75 -17.12
C SER A 36 30.30 10.75 -18.15
N LYS A 37 30.25 10.36 -19.42
CA LYS A 37 30.24 11.29 -20.55
C LYS A 37 28.81 11.80 -20.76
N THR A 38 28.65 13.10 -20.59
CA THR A 38 27.42 13.86 -20.81
C THR A 38 27.04 13.86 -22.29
N TYR A 39 25.91 13.29 -22.65
CA TYR A 39 25.22 13.57 -23.91
C TYR A 39 23.93 14.32 -23.61
N ALA A 40 23.94 15.63 -23.85
CA ALA A 40 22.73 16.44 -23.89
C ALA A 40 22.06 16.27 -25.24
N GLN A 41 21.00 15.50 -25.34
CA GLN A 41 20.10 15.50 -26.48
C GLN A 41 18.95 16.47 -26.26
N LYS A 42 18.85 17.42 -27.16
CA LYS A 42 17.77 18.38 -27.29
C LYS A 42 16.49 17.65 -27.73
N ILE A 43 15.56 17.47 -26.82
CA ILE A 43 14.20 16.98 -27.13
C ILE A 43 13.32 18.18 -27.38
N THR A 44 12.84 18.34 -28.60
CA THR A 44 11.77 19.29 -28.95
C THR A 44 10.43 18.71 -28.46
N PRO A 45 9.68 19.43 -27.64
CA PRO A 45 8.38 18.95 -27.17
C PRO A 45 7.29 19.25 -28.19
N ASN A 46 6.77 18.21 -28.84
CA ASN A 46 5.45 18.27 -29.44
C ASN A 46 4.43 17.99 -28.35
N SER A 47 4.12 19.04 -27.58
CA SER A 47 3.17 18.99 -26.49
C SER A 47 1.75 19.13 -27.01
N LEU A 48 0.97 18.07 -26.88
CA LEU A 48 -0.47 18.20 -26.65
C LEU A 48 -0.64 19.11 -25.41
N LYS A 49 -1.09 20.36 -25.64
CA LYS A 49 -1.53 21.26 -24.58
C LYS A 49 -2.81 20.70 -23.98
N ILE A 50 -2.69 19.72 -23.09
CA ILE A 50 -3.72 19.48 -22.08
C ILE A 50 -3.63 20.70 -21.17
N GLN A 51 -4.65 21.55 -21.16
CA GLN A 51 -4.82 22.57 -20.14
C GLN A 51 -4.96 21.85 -18.81
N LEU A 52 -3.84 21.73 -18.11
CA LEU A 52 -3.80 21.34 -16.70
C LEU A 52 -4.51 22.45 -15.92
N GLN A 53 -5.81 22.33 -15.70
CA GLN A 53 -6.45 23.03 -14.60
C GLN A 53 -5.82 22.44 -13.32
N SER A 54 -4.80 23.13 -12.82
CA SER A 54 -4.22 22.87 -11.52
C SER A 54 -5.33 23.01 -10.47
N THR A 55 -5.90 21.90 -10.03
CA THR A 55 -6.78 21.89 -8.86
C THR A 55 -5.87 21.99 -7.63
N ALA A 56 -5.52 23.24 -7.26
CA ALA A 56 -4.76 23.50 -6.05
C ALA A 56 -5.56 23.02 -4.83
N THR A 57 -4.94 22.20 -4.01
CA THR A 57 -5.48 21.78 -2.72
C THR A 57 -5.66 23.02 -1.84
N ASN A 58 -6.88 23.27 -1.32
CA ASN A 58 -7.09 24.37 -0.38
C ASN A 58 -6.34 24.06 0.94
N THR A 59 -5.44 24.94 1.34
CA THR A 59 -4.57 24.77 2.51
C THR A 59 -4.78 25.86 3.57
N GLU A 60 -5.88 26.59 3.56
CA GLU A 60 -6.16 27.68 4.52
C GLU A 60 -6.16 27.21 5.97
N PHE A 61 -6.62 25.98 6.22
CA PHE A 61 -6.56 25.34 7.55
C PHE A 61 -5.15 25.31 8.14
N ALA A 62 -4.12 25.30 7.30
CA ALA A 62 -2.72 25.24 7.72
C ALA A 62 -2.25 26.52 8.46
N ASN A 63 -3.01 27.61 8.37
CA ASN A 63 -2.77 28.83 9.16
C ASN A 63 -3.05 28.64 10.65
N PHE A 64 -3.84 27.64 11.02
CA PHE A 64 -4.14 27.31 12.43
C PHE A 64 -3.17 26.29 13.03
N LEU A 65 -2.42 25.58 12.21
CA LEU A 65 -1.54 24.49 12.64
C LEU A 65 -0.10 24.97 12.85
N PRO A 66 0.61 24.47 13.90
CA PRO A 66 2.04 24.71 14.07
C PRO A 66 2.86 24.24 12.87
N SER A 67 3.95 24.94 12.54
CA SER A 67 4.82 24.61 11.40
C SER A 67 5.45 23.21 11.47
N ASN A 68 5.60 22.65 12.67
CA ASN A 68 6.13 21.32 12.94
C ASN A 68 5.03 20.26 13.15
N THR A 69 3.83 20.50 12.61
CA THR A 69 2.74 19.49 12.64
C THR A 69 3.17 18.25 11.87
N PRO A 70 3.25 17.06 12.53
CA PRO A 70 3.86 15.88 11.93
C PRO A 70 2.97 15.17 10.92
N LEU A 71 1.64 15.34 11.03
CA LEU A 71 0.67 14.66 10.18
C LEU A 71 -0.54 15.54 9.92
N VAL A 72 -0.89 15.68 8.65
CA VAL A 72 -2.16 16.25 8.20
C VAL A 72 -2.75 15.38 7.10
N ALA A 73 -4.00 14.97 7.27
CA ALA A 73 -4.79 14.28 6.25
C ALA A 73 -5.96 15.17 5.83
N MET A 74 -6.20 15.27 4.54
CA MET A 74 -7.26 16.07 3.95
C MET A 74 -8.21 15.18 3.16
N VAL A 75 -9.50 15.40 3.31
CA VAL A 75 -10.55 14.64 2.62
C VAL A 75 -11.42 15.62 1.84
N ASP A 76 -11.60 15.34 0.55
CA ASP A 76 -12.56 16.07 -0.28
C ASP A 76 -13.98 15.77 0.19
N THR A 77 -14.76 16.81 0.45
CA THR A 77 -16.16 16.71 0.90
C THR A 77 -17.14 17.06 -0.22
N SER A 78 -16.65 17.42 -1.42
CA SER A 78 -17.52 17.81 -2.53
C SER A 78 -18.32 16.63 -3.07
N SER A 79 -19.66 16.77 -3.12
CA SER A 79 -20.57 15.75 -3.68
C SER A 79 -20.21 15.37 -5.12
N ALA A 80 -19.70 16.32 -5.91
CA ALA A 80 -19.34 16.09 -7.32
C ALA A 80 -18.18 15.09 -7.45
N THR A 81 -17.18 15.17 -6.57
CA THR A 81 -16.03 14.23 -6.59
C THR A 81 -16.47 12.82 -6.16
N TRP A 82 -17.29 12.74 -5.11
CA TRP A 82 -17.78 11.46 -4.61
C TRP A 82 -18.79 10.77 -5.54
N LYS A 83 -19.59 11.53 -6.30
CA LYS A 83 -20.46 10.97 -7.35
C LYS A 83 -19.70 10.19 -8.40
N LYS A 84 -18.43 10.57 -8.68
CA LYS A 84 -17.56 9.81 -9.60
C LYS A 84 -17.27 8.39 -9.09
N ALA A 85 -17.22 8.18 -7.78
CA ALA A 85 -17.05 6.85 -7.21
C ALA A 85 -18.23 5.92 -7.55
N GLY A 86 -19.46 6.46 -7.62
CA GLY A 86 -20.64 5.74 -8.03
C GLY A 86 -20.61 5.16 -9.46
N ASN A 87 -19.65 5.58 -10.29
CA ASN A 87 -19.44 5.01 -11.62
C ASN A 87 -18.80 3.62 -11.58
N PHE A 88 -18.34 3.15 -10.42
CA PHE A 88 -17.71 1.86 -10.25
C PHE A 88 -18.56 0.92 -9.40
N GLN A 89 -18.64 -0.36 -9.81
CA GLN A 89 -19.45 -1.37 -9.14
C GLN A 89 -19.08 -1.56 -7.67
N LEU A 90 -17.79 -1.45 -7.33
CA LEU A 90 -17.28 -1.58 -5.97
C LEU A 90 -17.99 -0.65 -4.98
N PHE A 91 -18.38 0.55 -5.42
CA PHE A 91 -18.97 1.57 -4.56
C PHE A 91 -20.51 1.57 -4.58
N GLN A 92 -21.15 0.77 -5.41
CA GLN A 92 -22.63 0.74 -5.49
C GLN A 92 -23.27 0.05 -4.31
N THR A 93 -22.66 -1.00 -3.78
CA THR A 93 -23.26 -1.86 -2.75
C THR A 93 -22.86 -1.51 -1.32
N ALA A 94 -21.72 -0.84 -1.14
CA ALA A 94 -21.12 -0.58 0.19
C ALA A 94 -21.00 0.91 0.54
N TRP A 95 -21.44 1.82 -0.34
CA TRP A 95 -21.03 3.20 -0.25
C TRP A 95 -22.18 4.20 -0.09
N ASN A 96 -22.25 4.80 1.09
CA ASN A 96 -23.13 5.93 1.39
C ASN A 96 -22.35 7.27 1.32
N GLY A 97 -21.45 7.43 0.35
CA GLY A 97 -20.62 8.63 0.20
C GLY A 97 -19.70 8.88 1.38
N ILE A 98 -19.48 10.15 1.73
CA ILE A 98 -18.61 10.54 2.87
C ILE A 98 -19.25 10.21 4.23
N SER A 99 -20.40 9.60 4.28
CA SER A 99 -21.12 9.28 5.53
C SER A 99 -20.31 8.41 6.50
N PHE A 100 -19.30 7.67 6.01
CA PHE A 100 -18.39 6.90 6.88
C PHE A 100 -17.44 7.79 7.70
N LEU A 101 -17.18 9.02 7.25
CA LEU A 101 -16.35 10.01 7.95
C LEU A 101 -17.14 10.77 9.03
N ILE A 102 -18.46 10.70 8.97
CA ILE A 102 -19.35 11.45 9.84
C ILE A 102 -19.57 10.64 11.13
N PRO A 103 -19.40 11.26 12.30
CA PRO A 103 -19.76 10.62 13.57
C PRO A 103 -21.18 10.06 13.50
N PRO A 104 -21.46 8.88 14.05
CA PRO A 104 -22.78 8.26 13.99
C PRO A 104 -23.92 9.17 14.48
N GLN A 105 -23.63 10.05 15.43
CA GLN A 105 -24.58 11.03 15.99
C GLN A 105 -25.02 12.10 14.98
N LEU A 106 -24.23 12.33 13.91
CA LEU A 106 -24.47 13.35 12.90
C LEU A 106 -24.83 12.77 11.53
N LYS A 107 -24.83 11.44 11.38
CA LYS A 107 -25.04 10.74 10.10
C LYS A 107 -26.38 11.07 9.44
N ASN A 108 -27.44 11.12 10.23
CA ASN A 108 -28.81 11.26 9.70
C ASN A 108 -29.14 12.69 9.23
N GLY A 109 -28.24 13.65 9.44
CA GLY A 109 -28.42 15.04 9.07
C GLY A 109 -27.35 15.58 8.11
N TYR A 110 -26.50 14.74 7.51
CA TYR A 110 -25.39 15.25 6.70
C TYR A 110 -25.84 16.20 5.59
N ALA A 111 -26.77 15.79 4.76
CA ALA A 111 -27.22 16.58 3.60
C ALA A 111 -27.97 17.86 4.01
N THR A 112 -28.68 17.83 5.15
CA THR A 112 -29.49 18.96 5.63
C THR A 112 -28.76 19.87 6.60
N ASP A 113 -27.88 19.30 7.43
CA ASP A 113 -27.31 20.00 8.59
C ASP A 113 -25.82 20.32 8.42
N ILE A 114 -25.09 19.61 7.55
CA ILE A 114 -23.63 19.76 7.41
C ILE A 114 -23.24 20.23 6.01
N GLU A 115 -23.70 19.57 4.96
CA GLU A 115 -23.33 19.87 3.57
C GLU A 115 -23.61 21.32 3.16
N PRO A 116 -24.69 21.99 3.62
CA PRO A 116 -24.97 23.39 3.23
C PRO A 116 -23.84 24.37 3.60
N TRP A 117 -23.27 24.24 4.77
CA TRP A 117 -22.22 25.16 5.26
C TRP A 117 -20.79 24.64 5.10
N LEU A 118 -20.60 23.32 4.94
CA LEU A 118 -19.29 22.69 4.85
C LEU A 118 -18.60 23.03 3.53
N GLY A 119 -17.38 23.52 3.59
CA GLY A 119 -16.54 23.71 2.40
C GLY A 119 -16.01 22.39 1.84
N GLU A 120 -15.24 22.49 0.74
CA GLU A 120 -14.89 21.32 -0.08
C GLU A 120 -13.84 20.37 0.51
N GLN A 121 -13.14 20.73 1.59
CA GLN A 121 -12.04 19.93 2.10
C GLN A 121 -11.91 20.02 3.61
N VAL A 122 -12.08 18.89 4.29
CA VAL A 122 -11.86 18.78 5.75
C VAL A 122 -10.45 18.27 6.02
N ALA A 123 -9.75 18.92 6.95
CA ALA A 123 -8.43 18.52 7.40
C ALA A 123 -8.49 17.85 8.78
N PHE A 124 -7.74 16.78 8.92
CA PHE A 124 -7.50 16.05 10.16
C PHE A 124 -6.01 16.19 10.49
N ALA A 125 -5.68 16.68 11.67
CA ALA A 125 -4.29 16.92 12.02
C ALA A 125 -3.94 16.33 13.39
N PHE A 126 -2.70 15.89 13.52
CA PHE A 126 -2.08 15.61 14.80
C PHE A 126 -1.15 16.76 15.17
N LEU A 127 -1.48 17.43 16.26
CA LEU A 127 -0.62 18.48 16.81
C LEU A 127 0.67 17.86 17.38
N PRO A 128 1.81 18.55 17.28
CA PRO A 128 3.06 18.07 17.86
C PRO A 128 2.95 17.93 19.38
N LYS A 129 3.89 17.20 19.99
CA LYS A 129 3.97 17.05 21.44
C LYS A 129 4.11 18.42 22.10
N ASP A 130 3.39 18.63 23.21
CA ASP A 130 3.43 19.85 24.01
C ASP A 130 4.18 19.61 25.33
N GLY A 131 5.41 20.09 25.39
CA GLY A 131 6.28 19.94 26.56
C GLY A 131 6.48 18.48 26.99
N SER A 132 6.35 18.19 28.28
CA SER A 132 6.51 16.85 28.87
C SER A 132 5.25 15.99 28.79
N SER A 133 4.11 16.53 28.33
CA SER A 133 2.85 15.79 28.20
C SER A 133 2.98 14.69 27.14
N GLY A 134 2.46 13.49 27.41
CA GLY A 134 2.38 12.42 26.41
C GLY A 134 1.48 12.81 25.24
N VAL A 135 1.69 12.18 24.09
CA VAL A 135 0.81 12.33 22.93
C VAL A 135 -0.33 11.33 23.07
N THR A 136 -1.56 11.80 23.02
CA THR A 136 -2.77 10.97 23.00
C THR A 136 -3.68 11.40 21.87
N MET A 137 -4.58 10.50 21.45
CA MET A 137 -5.62 10.86 20.48
C MET A 137 -6.49 12.03 20.97
N GLU A 138 -6.77 12.07 22.26
CA GLU A 138 -7.64 13.09 22.83
C GLU A 138 -6.97 14.47 22.88
N SER A 139 -5.68 14.53 23.20
CA SER A 139 -4.96 15.79 23.41
C SER A 139 -4.35 16.40 22.15
N ASN A 140 -4.13 15.59 21.11
CA ASN A 140 -3.36 16.03 19.93
C ASN A 140 -4.12 15.96 18.61
N PHE A 141 -5.22 15.19 18.54
CA PHE A 141 -6.00 15.08 17.31
C PHE A 141 -7.04 16.18 17.20
N VAL A 142 -7.06 16.85 16.04
CA VAL A 142 -8.01 17.91 15.70
C VAL A 142 -8.54 17.75 14.30
N THR A 143 -9.78 18.19 14.07
CA THR A 143 -10.42 18.28 12.77
C THR A 143 -10.70 19.76 12.47
N LEU A 144 -10.35 20.20 11.28
CA LEU A 144 -10.60 21.56 10.78
C LEU A 144 -11.52 21.46 9.56
N ALA A 145 -12.74 21.95 9.71
CA ALA A 145 -13.76 21.97 8.67
C ALA A 145 -13.94 23.40 8.16
N PRO A 146 -13.67 23.68 6.89
CA PRO A 146 -13.86 25.03 6.33
C PRO A 146 -15.35 25.35 6.25
N VAL A 147 -15.71 26.58 6.55
CA VAL A 147 -17.09 27.10 6.51
C VAL A 147 -17.24 27.92 5.23
N LYS A 148 -18.02 27.41 4.27
CA LYS A 148 -18.36 28.13 3.03
C LYS A 148 -19.56 29.07 3.18
N ASP A 149 -20.42 28.79 4.17
CA ASP A 149 -21.63 29.57 4.46
C ASP A 149 -21.81 29.70 5.97
N GLU A 150 -21.52 30.87 6.52
CA GLU A 150 -21.65 31.18 7.93
C GLU A 150 -23.12 31.21 8.37
N GLN A 151 -24.05 31.62 7.50
CA GLN A 151 -25.49 31.65 7.82
C GLN A 151 -26.03 30.22 7.91
N GLY A 152 -25.61 29.34 6.99
CA GLY A 152 -25.95 27.93 7.00
C GLY A 152 -25.36 27.17 8.20
N LEU A 153 -24.27 27.65 8.81
CA LEU A 153 -23.67 27.06 10.01
C LEU A 153 -24.52 27.28 11.27
N GLN A 154 -25.26 28.41 11.38
CA GLN A 154 -25.97 28.78 12.63
C GLN A 154 -27.06 27.78 13.03
N PRO A 155 -27.91 27.25 12.13
CA PRO A 155 -28.89 26.20 12.47
C PRO A 155 -28.21 24.93 13.00
N PHE A 156 -27.08 24.54 12.43
CA PHE A 156 -26.31 23.38 12.89
C PHE A 156 -25.79 23.57 14.32
N LEU A 157 -25.18 24.73 14.62
CA LEU A 157 -24.70 25.06 15.97
C LEU A 157 -25.86 25.11 16.97
N SER A 158 -27.01 25.67 16.60
CA SER A 158 -28.19 25.74 17.44
C SER A 158 -28.74 24.34 17.76
N LYS A 159 -28.79 23.44 16.75
CA LYS A 159 -29.22 22.06 16.90
C LYS A 159 -28.25 21.25 17.81
N LEU A 160 -26.94 21.49 17.69
CA LEU A 160 -25.95 20.87 18.58
C LEU A 160 -26.15 21.33 20.03
N LYS A 161 -26.36 22.63 20.27
CA LYS A 161 -26.59 23.17 21.61
C LYS A 161 -27.89 22.64 22.23
N ALA A 162 -28.94 22.44 21.43
CA ALA A 162 -30.21 21.91 21.90
C ALA A 162 -30.14 20.42 22.27
N ASN A 163 -29.34 19.63 21.55
CA ASN A 163 -29.26 18.17 21.70
C ASN A 163 -28.13 17.68 22.63
N ALA A 164 -27.24 18.56 23.07
CA ALA A 164 -26.15 18.21 23.97
C ALA A 164 -26.01 19.28 25.06
N ASN A 165 -25.63 18.86 26.27
CA ASN A 165 -25.32 19.78 27.38
C ASN A 165 -23.98 20.48 27.12
N PHE A 166 -23.92 21.39 26.13
CA PHE A 166 -22.75 22.22 25.87
C PHE A 166 -22.66 23.38 26.85
N THR A 167 -21.45 23.69 27.31
CA THR A 167 -21.09 24.97 27.91
C THR A 167 -20.39 25.81 26.85
N GLN A 168 -20.69 27.10 26.85
CA GLN A 168 -20.04 28.07 25.97
C GLN A 168 -19.09 28.94 26.80
N ARG A 169 -17.87 29.14 26.30
CA ARG A 169 -16.93 30.10 26.86
C ARG A 169 -16.20 30.85 25.75
N GLN A 170 -15.57 31.95 26.11
CA GLN A 170 -14.70 32.73 25.22
C GLN A 170 -13.23 32.48 25.59
N TYR A 171 -12.40 32.29 24.58
CA TYR A 171 -10.96 32.21 24.75
C TYR A 171 -10.29 33.06 23.66
N LYS A 172 -9.62 34.15 24.08
CA LYS A 172 -8.98 35.10 23.17
C LYS A 172 -9.90 35.59 22.04
N GLY A 173 -11.16 35.89 22.35
CA GLY A 173 -12.17 36.34 21.39
C GLY A 173 -12.81 35.25 20.54
N ILE A 174 -12.40 34.00 20.68
CA ILE A 174 -12.97 32.83 19.97
C ILE A 174 -13.97 32.11 20.87
N THR A 175 -15.14 31.79 20.31
CA THR A 175 -16.16 30.99 21.01
C THR A 175 -15.77 29.51 21.01
N ILE A 176 -15.73 28.89 22.20
CA ILE A 176 -15.53 27.46 22.39
C ILE A 176 -16.81 26.87 23.01
N LEU A 177 -17.30 25.79 22.41
CA LEU A 177 -18.41 24.96 22.92
C LEU A 177 -17.85 23.64 23.44
N GLU A 178 -18.18 23.28 24.68
CA GLU A 178 -17.69 22.06 25.32
C GLU A 178 -18.86 21.24 25.89
N THR A 179 -18.86 19.91 25.66
CA THR A 179 -19.85 19.04 26.28
C THR A 179 -19.60 18.93 27.79
N LYS A 180 -20.65 19.09 28.60
CA LYS A 180 -20.57 18.85 30.04
C LYS A 180 -20.28 17.36 30.26
N THR A 181 -19.17 17.06 30.91
CA THR A 181 -18.91 15.73 31.46
C THR A 181 -19.74 15.59 32.75
N ASN A 182 -20.82 14.83 32.68
CA ASN A 182 -21.53 14.45 33.91
C ASN A 182 -20.63 13.52 34.73
N ASN A 183 -19.94 14.07 35.72
CA ASN A 183 -19.25 13.32 36.76
C ASN A 183 -20.25 12.77 37.81
N SER A 184 -21.38 12.23 37.42
CA SER A 184 -22.26 11.51 38.33
C SER A 184 -21.85 10.03 38.34
N SER A 185 -20.84 9.74 39.16
CA SER A 185 -20.62 8.40 39.71
C SER A 185 -21.65 8.09 40.82
N THR A 186 -22.92 8.05 40.47
CA THR A 186 -23.93 7.34 41.26
C THR A 186 -24.22 6.04 40.50
N GLN A 187 -23.45 5.04 40.87
CA GLN A 187 -23.75 3.65 40.55
C GLN A 187 -25.05 3.31 41.31
N PRO A 188 -26.15 2.94 40.63
CA PRO A 188 -27.25 2.31 41.34
C PRO A 188 -26.74 0.95 41.83
N SER A 189 -26.66 0.79 43.14
CA SER A 189 -26.48 -0.51 43.75
C SER A 189 -27.67 -1.39 43.39
N LEU A 190 -27.44 -2.38 42.52
CA LEU A 190 -28.37 -3.49 42.32
C LEU A 190 -28.45 -4.31 43.61
N PRO A 191 -29.64 -4.70 44.09
CA PRO A 191 -29.79 -5.56 45.25
C PRO A 191 -29.18 -6.93 44.94
N SER A 192 -28.35 -7.40 45.85
CA SER A 192 -27.85 -8.78 45.91
C SER A 192 -29.04 -9.73 46.13
N THR A 193 -29.39 -10.49 45.10
CA THR A 193 -30.26 -11.66 45.27
C THR A 193 -29.40 -12.87 45.52
N GLU A 194 -29.63 -13.45 46.68
CA GLU A 194 -29.05 -14.69 47.20
C GLU A 194 -29.42 -15.92 46.35
N ASN A 195 -28.45 -16.80 46.32
CA ASN A 195 -28.51 -18.27 46.22
C ASN A 195 -29.66 -18.96 45.49
N ASN A 196 -29.30 -19.61 44.40
CA ASN A 196 -29.89 -20.91 44.11
C ASN A 196 -28.82 -21.87 43.58
N SER A 197 -28.56 -22.87 44.41
CA SER A 197 -27.69 -24.03 44.19
C SER A 197 -28.26 -24.94 43.10
N ILE A 198 -27.48 -25.23 42.09
CA ILE A 198 -27.72 -26.29 41.09
C ILE A 198 -26.80 -27.47 41.38
N PRO A 199 -27.31 -28.76 41.35
CA PRO A 199 -26.54 -29.91 41.74
C PRO A 199 -25.49 -30.35 40.67
N PRO A 200 -24.47 -31.15 41.07
CA PRO A 200 -23.33 -31.46 40.20
C PRO A 200 -23.65 -32.54 39.19
N VAL A 201 -23.25 -32.29 37.92
CA VAL A 201 -23.26 -33.27 36.83
C VAL A 201 -21.87 -33.92 36.72
N PRO A 202 -21.77 -35.23 36.42
CA PRO A 202 -20.54 -36.01 36.53
C PRO A 202 -19.52 -35.69 35.41
N LYS A 203 -18.25 -35.74 35.77
CA LYS A 203 -17.08 -35.58 34.91
C LYS A 203 -16.92 -36.76 33.95
N SER A 204 -16.80 -36.50 32.67
CA SER A 204 -16.16 -37.39 31.69
C SER A 204 -14.95 -36.72 31.06
N PRO A 205 -13.89 -37.44 30.73
CA PRO A 205 -12.59 -36.85 30.43
C PRO A 205 -12.37 -36.63 28.92
N ILE A 206 -11.46 -35.68 28.66
CA ILE A 206 -10.73 -35.47 27.41
C ILE A 206 -11.45 -34.66 26.32
N ASN A 207 -11.05 -33.39 26.22
CA ASN A 207 -10.39 -32.82 25.03
C ASN A 207 -9.98 -31.36 25.33
N LYS A 208 -8.67 -31.12 25.32
CA LYS A 208 -8.11 -29.78 25.36
C LYS A 208 -8.41 -29.07 24.03
N THR A 209 -9.58 -28.48 23.96
CA THR A 209 -9.89 -27.50 22.92
C THR A 209 -9.31 -26.16 23.37
N ILE A 210 -8.28 -25.71 22.68
CA ILE A 210 -7.75 -24.33 22.77
C ILE A 210 -8.88 -23.40 22.36
N LYS A 211 -9.51 -22.76 23.33
CA LYS A 211 -10.45 -21.66 23.06
C LYS A 211 -9.61 -20.48 22.57
N PRO A 212 -9.86 -19.92 21.38
CA PRO A 212 -9.25 -18.67 20.99
C PRO A 212 -9.80 -17.59 21.90
N ASN A 213 -8.92 -17.00 22.69
CA ASN A 213 -9.22 -15.88 23.58
C ASN A 213 -9.24 -14.58 22.73
N ILE A 214 -10.20 -14.49 21.80
CA ILE A 214 -10.37 -13.37 20.90
C ILE A 214 -11.58 -12.56 21.42
N PHE A 215 -11.30 -11.29 21.74
CA PHE A 215 -12.21 -10.24 22.18
C PHE A 215 -12.63 -10.23 23.66
N LYS A 216 -11.72 -9.76 24.55
CA LYS A 216 -12.17 -9.00 25.71
C LYS A 216 -12.91 -7.76 25.18
N LYS A 217 -14.21 -7.66 25.43
CA LYS A 217 -14.97 -6.40 25.21
C LYS A 217 -14.21 -5.28 25.89
N PRO A 218 -13.83 -4.20 25.17
CA PRO A 218 -13.21 -3.05 25.81
C PRO A 218 -14.22 -2.47 26.79
N ASN A 219 -13.79 -2.16 27.99
CA ASN A 219 -14.58 -1.41 28.99
C ASN A 219 -14.98 -0.06 28.38
N VAL A 220 -16.23 0.03 27.95
CA VAL A 220 -16.81 1.27 27.40
C VAL A 220 -17.32 2.08 28.58
N SER A 221 -16.49 2.99 29.08
CA SER A 221 -17.01 4.15 29.83
C SER A 221 -15.95 5.24 30.03
N LYS A 222 -15.65 6.00 28.95
CA LYS A 222 -15.38 7.43 29.06
C LYS A 222 -16.20 8.10 27.98
N GLN A 223 -17.21 8.87 28.37
CA GLN A 223 -17.90 9.78 27.46
C GLN A 223 -16.83 10.68 26.82
N ASN A 224 -16.60 10.51 25.51
CA ASN A 224 -15.66 11.35 24.78
C ASN A 224 -16.19 12.79 24.84
N SER A 225 -15.48 13.69 25.50
CA SER A 225 -15.75 15.12 25.44
C SER A 225 -15.66 15.57 23.98
N LEU A 226 -16.63 16.37 23.55
CA LEU A 226 -16.60 17.03 22.25
C LEU A 226 -16.38 18.52 22.51
N VAL A 227 -15.33 19.06 21.92
CA VAL A 227 -14.95 20.46 22.00
C VAL A 227 -14.96 21.06 20.61
N ILE A 228 -15.64 22.19 20.43
CA ILE A 228 -15.78 22.87 19.15
C ILE A 228 -15.33 24.31 19.30
N GLY A 229 -14.34 24.72 18.51
CA GLY A 229 -13.89 26.11 18.38
C GLY A 229 -14.42 26.73 17.10
N ILE A 230 -15.02 27.93 17.17
CA ILE A 230 -15.51 28.68 16.02
C ILE A 230 -14.42 29.64 15.57
N LEU A 231 -13.54 29.16 14.67
CA LEU A 231 -12.43 29.93 14.13
C LEU A 231 -12.90 30.77 12.91
N PRO A 232 -12.18 31.83 12.53
CA PRO A 232 -12.48 32.56 11.30
C PRO A 232 -12.47 31.65 10.08
N GLY A 233 -13.61 31.51 9.39
CA GLY A 233 -13.77 30.64 8.21
C GLY A 233 -13.65 29.15 8.45
N HIS A 234 -13.51 28.66 9.71
CA HIS A 234 -13.34 27.24 10.02
C HIS A 234 -14.03 26.83 11.31
N LEU A 235 -14.54 25.61 11.35
CA LEU A 235 -14.96 24.95 12.56
C LEU A 235 -13.87 23.97 13.00
N ALA A 236 -13.28 24.18 14.17
CA ALA A 236 -12.32 23.26 14.78
C ALA A 236 -13.03 22.31 15.71
N VAL A 237 -12.77 21.01 15.59
CA VAL A 237 -13.39 19.96 16.44
C VAL A 237 -12.29 19.09 17.03
N GLY A 238 -12.38 18.83 18.33
CA GLY A 238 -11.45 17.98 19.07
C GLY A 238 -12.11 17.33 20.28
N SER A 239 -11.36 16.51 21.01
CA SER A 239 -11.82 15.91 22.26
C SER A 239 -11.22 16.61 23.49
N SER A 240 -10.34 17.59 23.28
CA SER A 240 -9.65 18.33 24.35
C SER A 240 -9.74 19.83 24.11
N THR A 241 -10.16 20.54 25.14
CA THR A 241 -10.12 22.00 25.20
C THR A 241 -8.73 22.55 24.92
N LYS A 242 -7.70 21.93 25.50
CA LYS A 242 -6.30 22.34 25.31
C LYS A 242 -5.88 22.24 23.82
N ALA A 243 -6.33 21.21 23.09
CA ALA A 243 -6.04 21.10 21.66
C ALA A 243 -6.63 22.28 20.85
N ILE A 244 -7.89 22.66 21.14
CA ILE A 244 -8.53 23.81 20.48
C ILE A 244 -7.86 25.12 20.87
N GLU A 245 -7.50 25.32 22.15
CA GLU A 245 -6.74 26.49 22.59
C GLU A 245 -5.38 26.63 21.92
N ARG A 246 -4.69 25.50 21.65
CA ARG A 246 -3.43 25.50 20.90
C ARG A 246 -3.62 26.00 19.48
N LEU A 247 -4.69 25.60 18.78
CA LEU A 247 -5.01 26.12 17.46
C LEU A 247 -5.25 27.63 17.49
N ILE A 248 -6.02 28.13 18.47
CA ILE A 248 -6.31 29.56 18.66
C ILE A 248 -5.01 30.32 18.95
N ASN A 249 -4.19 29.81 19.86
CA ASN A 249 -2.92 30.41 20.19
C ASN A 249 -2.00 30.50 18.98
N ASN A 250 -1.90 29.43 18.21
CA ASN A 250 -1.04 29.40 17.03
C ASN A 250 -1.50 30.39 15.95
N SER A 251 -2.80 30.53 15.74
CA SER A 251 -3.35 31.45 14.73
C SER A 251 -3.19 32.92 15.11
N GLN A 252 -3.13 33.25 16.41
CA GLN A 252 -3.01 34.63 16.90
C GLN A 252 -1.58 35.04 17.28
N GLN A 253 -0.70 34.07 17.50
CA GLN A 253 0.72 34.34 17.75
C GLN A 253 1.46 34.51 16.41
N ARG A 254 2.52 35.31 16.41
CA ARG A 254 3.45 35.44 15.25
C ARG A 254 4.33 34.19 15.07
N ALA A 255 3.94 33.07 15.63
CA ALA A 255 4.63 31.79 15.48
C ALA A 255 4.50 31.27 14.04
N ALA A 256 5.51 30.57 13.56
CA ALA A 256 5.46 29.96 12.23
C ALA A 256 4.34 28.92 12.13
N THR A 257 3.50 29.05 11.11
CA THR A 257 2.39 28.14 10.83
C THR A 257 2.79 27.09 9.79
N LEU A 258 2.02 26.03 9.72
CA LEU A 258 2.20 24.99 8.70
C LEU A 258 2.02 25.57 7.28
N ALA A 259 1.17 26.59 7.12
CA ALA A 259 1.02 27.31 5.85
C ALA A 259 2.33 27.97 5.36
N GLN A 260 3.25 28.29 6.27
CA GLN A 260 4.56 28.88 5.96
C GLN A 260 5.66 27.81 5.81
N ASN A 261 5.36 26.54 6.12
CA ASN A 261 6.31 25.46 6.00
C ASN A 261 6.54 25.11 4.51
N ALA A 262 7.75 25.36 3.99
CA ALA A 262 8.09 25.17 2.59
C ALA A 262 7.94 23.71 2.14
N GLN A 263 8.25 22.73 3.03
CA GLN A 263 8.11 21.30 2.71
C GLN A 263 6.65 20.89 2.61
N PHE A 264 5.80 21.36 3.53
CA PHE A 264 4.36 21.16 3.43
C PHE A 264 3.81 21.72 2.10
N GLN A 265 4.16 22.95 1.76
CA GLN A 265 3.74 23.58 0.51
C GLN A 265 4.22 22.79 -0.71
N LYS A 266 5.50 22.42 -0.75
CA LYS A 266 6.08 21.63 -1.84
C LYS A 266 5.38 20.27 -1.98
N THR A 267 5.05 19.62 -0.86
CA THR A 267 4.46 18.28 -0.85
C THR A 267 3.01 18.27 -1.30
N ILE A 268 2.20 19.25 -0.82
CA ILE A 268 0.74 19.24 -1.00
C ILE A 268 0.29 20.02 -2.25
N ARG A 269 1.00 21.07 -2.64
CA ARG A 269 0.65 21.88 -3.81
C ARG A 269 1.13 21.31 -5.14
N GLN A 270 1.58 20.07 -5.18
CA GLN A 270 1.93 19.43 -6.45
C GLN A 270 0.73 19.41 -7.40
N PRO A 271 0.94 19.77 -8.68
CA PRO A 271 -0.12 19.68 -9.67
C PRO A 271 -0.62 18.22 -9.78
N GLN A 272 -1.88 18.01 -9.52
CA GLN A 272 -2.54 16.72 -9.71
C GLN A 272 -3.42 16.79 -10.96
N ILE A 273 -3.37 15.76 -11.81
CA ILE A 273 -4.25 15.65 -12.98
C ILE A 273 -5.71 15.51 -12.55
N TYR A 274 -5.93 14.85 -11.42
CA TYR A 274 -7.26 14.64 -10.82
C TYR A 274 -7.28 15.20 -9.41
N LYS A 275 -8.40 15.83 -9.02
CA LYS A 275 -8.60 16.31 -7.64
C LYS A 275 -8.56 15.10 -6.70
N PRO A 276 -7.68 15.10 -5.67
CA PRO A 276 -7.61 13.98 -4.74
C PRO A 276 -8.88 13.87 -3.88
N LEU A 277 -9.38 12.65 -3.70
CA LEU A 277 -10.36 12.32 -2.67
C LEU A 277 -9.75 12.43 -1.27
N PHE A 278 -8.48 12.05 -1.19
CA PHE A 278 -7.70 12.06 0.03
C PHE A 278 -6.28 12.53 -0.31
N ALA A 279 -5.76 13.43 0.51
CA ALA A 279 -4.37 13.83 0.46
C ALA A 279 -3.80 13.83 1.88
N MET A 280 -2.53 13.48 2.05
CA MET A 280 -1.88 13.41 3.35
C MET A 280 -0.45 13.93 3.27
N TYR A 281 -0.09 14.74 4.26
CA TYR A 281 1.27 15.19 4.51
C TYR A 281 1.81 14.54 5.76
N GLN A 282 3.04 14.08 5.70
CA GLN A 282 3.78 13.54 6.83
C GLN A 282 5.18 14.18 6.89
N GLU A 283 5.58 14.61 8.08
CA GLU A 283 6.98 14.88 8.41
C GLU A 283 7.53 13.59 9.07
N PRO A 284 8.50 12.88 8.44
CA PRO A 284 8.79 11.50 8.80
C PRO A 284 9.23 11.29 10.25
N VAL A 285 10.12 12.14 10.77
CA VAL A 285 10.67 12.02 12.13
C VAL A 285 9.58 12.24 13.18
N GLY A 286 8.84 13.32 13.05
CA GLY A 286 7.74 13.64 13.97
C GLY A 286 6.58 12.65 13.85
N TYR A 287 6.30 12.14 12.64
CA TYR A 287 5.28 11.14 12.42
C TYR A 287 5.61 9.82 13.12
N ILE A 288 6.81 9.31 13.01
CA ILE A 288 7.22 8.08 13.69
C ILE A 288 7.22 8.27 15.22
N ALA A 289 7.67 9.43 15.70
CA ALA A 289 7.58 9.77 17.13
C ALA A 289 6.12 9.76 17.62
N LEU A 290 5.20 10.31 16.82
CA LEU A 290 3.76 10.28 17.09
C LEU A 290 3.23 8.84 17.13
N VAL A 291 3.55 8.01 16.14
CA VAL A 291 3.08 6.62 16.07
C VAL A 291 3.60 5.79 17.25
N LYS A 292 4.87 5.96 17.64
CA LYS A 292 5.44 5.31 18.82
C LYS A 292 4.68 5.61 20.11
N GLU A 293 4.23 6.85 20.28
CA GLU A 293 3.42 7.22 21.45
C GLU A 293 1.99 6.65 21.35
N LEU A 294 1.36 6.70 20.17
CA LEU A 294 0.01 6.19 19.97
C LEU A 294 -0.11 4.67 20.14
N ILE A 295 0.90 3.90 19.76
CA ILE A 295 0.93 2.44 19.95
C ILE A 295 0.92 2.08 21.44
N LYS A 296 1.48 2.92 22.29
CA LYS A 296 1.47 2.71 23.75
C LYS A 296 0.10 2.92 24.38
N ASP A 297 -0.86 3.56 23.68
CA ASP A 297 -2.21 3.78 24.20
C ASP A 297 -3.04 2.49 24.14
N PRO A 298 -3.35 1.85 25.29
CA PRO A 298 -4.10 0.59 25.33
C PRO A 298 -5.54 0.74 24.82
N ASN A 299 -6.08 1.97 24.83
CA ASN A 299 -7.44 2.24 24.37
C ASN A 299 -7.60 2.17 22.85
N LEU A 300 -6.51 2.27 22.09
CA LEU A 300 -6.52 2.15 20.64
C LEU A 300 -6.57 0.69 20.19
N GLY A 301 -6.14 -0.26 21.03
CA GLY A 301 -6.12 -1.70 20.70
C GLY A 301 -5.25 -1.99 19.47
N LEU A 302 -4.18 -1.21 19.26
CA LEU A 302 -3.21 -1.44 18.21
C LEU A 302 -2.25 -2.55 18.63
N PRO A 303 -1.82 -3.42 17.71
CA PRO A 303 -0.78 -4.39 18.02
C PRO A 303 0.50 -3.67 18.44
N GLN A 304 1.21 -4.24 19.38
CA GLN A 304 2.52 -3.76 19.80
C GLN A 304 3.54 -4.14 18.73
N PHE A 305 4.09 -3.15 18.06
CA PHE A 305 5.18 -3.32 17.08
C PHE A 305 6.44 -2.64 17.60
N ASP A 306 7.56 -3.28 17.44
CA ASP A 306 8.86 -2.62 17.60
C ASP A 306 9.20 -1.83 16.32
N LEU A 307 8.80 -0.56 16.29
CA LEU A 307 9.06 0.32 15.15
C LEU A 307 10.55 0.64 14.99
N ASP A 308 11.32 0.57 16.06
CA ASP A 308 12.76 0.82 16.00
C ASP A 308 13.52 -0.29 15.26
N SER A 309 12.98 -1.52 15.30
CA SER A 309 13.51 -2.64 14.52
C SER A 309 13.15 -2.56 13.02
N LEU A 310 12.05 -1.87 12.68
CA LEU A 310 11.56 -1.79 11.31
C LEU A 310 12.16 -0.61 10.53
N ILE A 311 12.38 0.52 11.19
CA ILE A 311 12.82 1.76 10.55
C ILE A 311 13.86 2.44 11.43
N SER A 312 15.10 2.51 10.96
CA SER A 312 16.15 3.24 11.69
C SER A 312 15.91 4.76 11.65
N SER A 313 16.35 5.46 12.68
CA SER A 313 16.29 6.92 12.72
C SER A 313 17.07 7.57 11.57
N GLU A 314 18.16 6.93 11.11
CA GLU A 314 18.96 7.39 9.98
C GLU A 314 18.20 7.30 8.66
N GLN A 315 17.43 6.22 8.45
CA GLN A 315 16.58 6.08 7.26
C GLN A 315 15.48 7.16 7.22
N LEU A 316 14.90 7.50 8.37
CA LEU A 316 13.87 8.55 8.43
C LEU A 316 14.41 9.94 8.12
N GLN A 317 15.66 10.24 8.56
CA GLN A 317 16.32 11.53 8.32
C GLN A 317 16.69 11.73 6.84
N GLN A 318 16.68 10.69 6.03
CA GLN A 318 16.91 10.78 4.59
C GLN A 318 15.77 11.51 3.87
N TYR A 319 14.58 11.62 4.48
CA TYR A 319 13.40 12.25 3.88
C TYR A 319 12.95 13.45 4.69
N GLN A 320 12.60 14.52 3.99
CA GLN A 320 12.05 15.75 4.59
C GLN A 320 10.52 15.69 4.73
N SER A 321 9.87 15.06 3.78
CA SER A 321 8.40 14.93 3.79
C SER A 321 7.93 13.78 2.90
N ILE A 322 6.73 13.31 3.20
CA ILE A 322 6.00 12.31 2.41
C ILE A 322 4.61 12.87 2.12
N GLY A 323 4.22 12.82 0.84
CA GLY A 323 2.87 13.15 0.38
C GLY A 323 2.17 11.93 -0.15
N SER A 324 0.94 11.64 0.32
CA SER A 324 0.13 10.53 -0.18
C SER A 324 -1.18 11.07 -0.75
N PHE A 325 -1.60 10.54 -1.90
CA PHE A 325 -2.78 11.00 -2.61
C PHE A 325 -3.61 9.81 -3.10
N LEU A 326 -4.91 9.88 -2.90
CA LEU A 326 -5.88 8.95 -3.49
C LEU A 326 -6.74 9.72 -4.48
N THR A 327 -6.71 9.33 -5.74
CA THR A 327 -7.50 9.95 -6.81
C THR A 327 -8.41 8.94 -7.49
N LEU A 328 -9.55 9.42 -7.99
CA LEU A 328 -10.39 8.67 -8.90
C LEU A 328 -10.12 9.13 -10.33
N GLN A 329 -9.80 8.18 -11.18
CA GLN A 329 -9.63 8.40 -12.60
C GLN A 329 -10.54 7.45 -13.39
N LYS A 330 -10.55 7.53 -14.72
CA LYS A 330 -11.49 6.77 -15.56
C LYS A 330 -11.32 5.25 -15.43
N GLU A 331 -10.10 4.79 -15.14
CA GLU A 331 -9.76 3.38 -14.96
C GLU A 331 -10.14 2.84 -13.58
N GLY A 332 -10.19 3.69 -12.55
CA GLY A 332 -10.41 3.28 -11.17
C GLY A 332 -9.76 4.18 -10.13
N MET A 333 -9.19 3.60 -9.10
CA MET A 333 -8.51 4.31 -8.01
C MET A 333 -6.99 4.27 -8.21
N ARG A 334 -6.36 5.45 -8.16
CA ARG A 334 -4.90 5.58 -8.11
C ARG A 334 -4.50 6.09 -6.74
N PHE A 335 -3.61 5.36 -6.12
CA PHE A 335 -2.92 5.74 -4.91
C PHE A 335 -1.47 6.11 -5.26
N GLN A 336 -1.03 7.30 -4.86
CA GLN A 336 0.29 7.84 -5.15
C GLN A 336 0.98 8.26 -3.86
N VAL A 337 2.23 7.86 -3.69
CA VAL A 337 3.10 8.30 -2.59
C VAL A 337 4.31 9.02 -3.18
N ASN A 338 4.55 10.24 -2.75
CA ASN A 338 5.73 11.03 -3.11
C ASN A 338 6.62 11.19 -1.87
N THR A 339 7.87 10.78 -1.95
CA THR A 339 8.87 11.01 -0.92
C THR A 339 9.84 12.09 -1.39
N TYR A 340 10.11 13.05 -0.52
CA TYR A 340 11.00 14.18 -0.81
C TYR A 340 12.27 14.02 0.01
N PRO A 341 13.40 13.70 -0.63
CA PRO A 341 14.63 13.44 0.09
C PRO A 341 15.22 14.69 0.72
N SER A 342 16.00 14.48 1.78
CA SER A 342 16.79 15.51 2.43
C SER A 342 17.92 16.00 1.49
N PRO A 343 18.31 17.30 1.54
CA PRO A 343 19.43 17.81 0.76
C PRO A 343 20.76 17.10 1.03
N THR A 344 20.91 16.53 2.20
CA THR A 344 22.10 15.75 2.60
C THR A 344 22.12 14.34 2.02
N PHE A 345 21.01 13.90 1.40
CA PHE A 345 20.90 12.58 0.80
C PHE A 345 21.63 12.56 -0.56
N ASN A 346 22.52 11.59 -0.73
CA ASN A 346 23.37 11.50 -1.91
C ASN A 346 22.53 11.17 -3.16
N GLN A 347 22.56 12.07 -4.15
CA GLN A 347 21.69 12.00 -5.34
C GLN A 347 22.05 10.88 -6.32
N SER A 348 23.18 10.19 -6.15
CA SER A 348 23.63 9.15 -7.09
C SER A 348 22.69 7.94 -7.19
N TYR A 349 21.70 7.85 -6.31
CA TYR A 349 20.77 6.72 -6.21
C TYR A 349 19.43 6.89 -6.98
N ARG A 350 19.23 8.03 -7.64
CA ARG A 350 17.86 8.47 -8.01
C ARG A 350 17.37 8.11 -9.40
N ASN A 351 18.14 7.47 -10.25
CA ASN A 351 17.66 7.17 -11.60
C ASN A 351 17.59 5.66 -11.87
N ASN A 352 16.54 5.01 -11.35
CA ASN A 352 16.23 3.61 -11.63
C ASN A 352 15.16 3.45 -12.71
N ASN A 353 14.86 4.51 -13.46
CA ASN A 353 13.86 4.45 -14.50
C ASN A 353 14.40 3.68 -15.72
N ILE A 354 13.65 2.70 -16.17
CA ILE A 354 13.93 1.90 -17.36
C ILE A 354 13.38 2.63 -18.58
N GLU A 355 14.21 2.92 -19.55
CA GLU A 355 13.78 3.60 -20.79
C GLU A 355 12.97 2.67 -21.70
N THR A 356 13.34 1.38 -21.75
CA THR A 356 12.68 0.36 -22.57
C THR A 356 12.37 -0.85 -21.72
N GLN A 357 11.21 -1.45 -21.91
CA GLN A 357 10.77 -2.64 -21.18
C GLN A 357 10.50 -3.78 -22.16
N LYS A 358 11.54 -4.21 -22.88
CA LYS A 358 11.46 -5.28 -23.89
C LYS A 358 11.06 -6.61 -23.29
N ILE A 359 11.50 -6.87 -22.06
CA ILE A 359 11.22 -8.12 -21.35
C ILE A 359 9.72 -8.39 -21.19
N LEU A 360 8.88 -7.34 -21.16
CA LEU A 360 7.42 -7.49 -21.07
C LEU A 360 6.85 -8.30 -22.23
N SER A 361 7.47 -8.24 -23.42
CA SER A 361 7.03 -9.00 -24.59
C SER A 361 7.24 -10.51 -24.46
N ARG A 362 8.06 -10.94 -23.49
CA ARG A 362 8.30 -12.36 -23.18
C ARG A 362 7.22 -12.98 -22.31
N MET A 363 6.32 -12.17 -21.77
CA MET A 363 5.20 -12.65 -20.94
C MET A 363 3.94 -12.87 -21.80
N PRO A 364 3.20 -13.97 -21.60
CA PRO A 364 1.99 -14.25 -22.36
C PRO A 364 0.81 -13.39 -21.91
N ALA A 365 -0.13 -13.12 -22.82
CA ALA A 365 -1.33 -12.32 -22.56
C ALA A 365 -2.15 -12.77 -21.36
N ALA A 366 -2.18 -14.07 -21.08
CA ALA A 366 -2.94 -14.66 -19.98
C ALA A 366 -2.21 -14.65 -18.63
N THR A 367 -1.14 -13.87 -18.49
CA THR A 367 -0.38 -13.74 -17.24
C THR A 367 -1.31 -13.37 -16.06
N TYR A 368 -1.25 -14.16 -14.99
CA TYR A 368 -1.99 -13.93 -13.73
C TYR A 368 -1.37 -12.80 -12.92
N SER A 369 -0.05 -12.86 -12.75
CA SER A 369 0.74 -11.85 -12.04
C SER A 369 2.14 -11.77 -12.62
N ALA A 370 2.74 -10.59 -12.56
CA ALA A 370 4.09 -10.36 -13.02
C ALA A 370 4.78 -9.27 -12.19
N VAL A 371 6.09 -9.40 -12.08
CA VAL A 371 7.01 -8.36 -11.62
C VAL A 371 8.10 -8.25 -12.66
N ASN A 372 8.36 -7.05 -13.18
CA ASN A 372 9.50 -6.81 -14.03
C ASN A 372 10.35 -5.63 -13.55
N GLY A 373 11.58 -5.56 -14.03
CA GLY A 373 12.53 -4.52 -13.68
C GLY A 373 13.87 -4.74 -14.35
N GLU A 374 14.88 -4.04 -13.86
CA GLU A 374 16.27 -4.22 -14.26
C GLU A 374 17.13 -4.62 -13.08
N LYS A 375 18.30 -5.21 -13.39
CA LYS A 375 19.39 -5.46 -12.42
C LYS A 375 18.92 -6.25 -11.20
N LEU A 376 18.34 -7.44 -11.44
CA LEU A 376 17.86 -8.31 -10.35
C LEU A 376 18.96 -8.59 -9.32
N ASN A 377 20.22 -8.67 -9.75
CA ASN A 377 21.38 -8.83 -8.89
C ASN A 377 21.51 -7.71 -7.85
N GLN A 378 21.36 -6.45 -8.24
CA GLN A 378 21.43 -5.30 -7.33
C GLN A 378 20.20 -5.24 -6.41
N ARG A 379 19.00 -5.50 -6.97
CA ARG A 379 17.76 -5.54 -6.18
C ARG A 379 17.80 -6.63 -5.12
N TRP A 380 18.35 -7.79 -5.46
CA TRP A 380 18.53 -8.87 -4.50
C TRP A 380 19.46 -8.47 -3.36
N GLN A 381 20.60 -7.83 -3.63
CA GLN A 381 21.51 -7.35 -2.58
C GLN A 381 20.78 -6.47 -1.57
N THR A 382 19.92 -5.57 -2.04
CA THR A 382 19.10 -4.71 -1.18
C THR A 382 18.10 -5.50 -0.35
N ILE A 383 17.35 -6.42 -0.99
CA ILE A 383 16.40 -7.28 -0.28
C ILE A 383 17.11 -8.11 0.77
N ALA A 384 18.25 -8.70 0.43
CA ALA A 384 19.07 -9.48 1.34
C ALA A 384 19.58 -8.65 2.54
N GLN A 385 19.95 -7.39 2.31
CA GLN A 385 20.37 -6.46 3.36
C GLN A 385 19.21 -6.14 4.32
N ILE A 386 18.01 -5.88 3.80
CA ILE A 386 16.80 -5.65 4.60
C ILE A 386 16.43 -6.90 5.41
N LEU A 387 16.43 -8.08 4.79
CA LEU A 387 16.17 -9.32 5.48
C LEU A 387 17.22 -9.59 6.58
N SER A 388 18.50 -9.26 6.32
CA SER A 388 19.57 -9.41 7.30
C SER A 388 19.50 -8.43 8.47
N SER A 389 18.75 -7.33 8.35
CA SER A 389 18.53 -6.39 9.46
C SER A 389 17.60 -6.95 10.54
N GLN A 390 16.82 -8.01 10.24
CA GLN A 390 15.91 -8.66 11.17
C GLN A 390 16.42 -10.06 11.51
N LYS A 391 16.69 -10.31 12.79
CA LYS A 391 17.38 -11.51 13.29
C LYS A 391 16.73 -12.84 12.87
N GLU A 392 15.40 -12.88 12.79
CA GLU A 392 14.67 -14.08 12.36
C GLU A 392 14.88 -14.37 10.86
N PHE A 393 14.81 -13.33 10.03
CA PHE A 393 15.00 -13.47 8.58
C PHE A 393 16.48 -13.66 8.23
N GLU A 394 17.41 -13.04 8.98
CA GLU A 394 18.85 -13.25 8.81
C GLU A 394 19.25 -14.73 8.93
N ASN A 395 18.74 -15.40 9.95
CA ASN A 395 19.01 -16.83 10.15
C ASN A 395 18.45 -17.70 9.01
N ASN A 396 17.24 -17.40 8.56
CA ASN A 396 16.63 -18.11 7.43
C ASN A 396 17.42 -17.89 6.14
N LEU A 397 17.87 -16.67 5.88
CA LEU A 397 18.70 -16.33 4.71
C LEU A 397 20.06 -17.03 4.76
N LYS A 398 20.70 -17.06 5.93
CA LYS A 398 21.97 -17.80 6.14
C LYS A 398 21.78 -19.30 5.92
N MET A 399 20.72 -19.90 6.45
CA MET A 399 20.40 -21.32 6.23
C MET A 399 20.15 -21.62 4.75
N PHE A 400 19.38 -20.77 4.06
CA PHE A 400 19.12 -20.91 2.63
C PHE A 400 20.41 -20.83 1.79
N ARG A 401 21.26 -19.81 2.02
CA ARG A 401 22.55 -19.65 1.34
C ARG A 401 23.48 -20.84 1.63
N GLY A 402 23.53 -21.28 2.91
CA GLY A 402 24.30 -22.44 3.33
C GLY A 402 23.83 -23.73 2.68
N PHE A 403 22.51 -23.93 2.56
CA PHE A 403 21.94 -25.09 1.86
C PHE A 403 22.36 -25.11 0.38
N ILE A 404 22.17 -24.00 -0.33
CA ILE A 404 22.58 -23.90 -1.75
C ILE A 404 24.09 -24.19 -1.87
N SER A 405 24.91 -23.54 -1.08
CA SER A 405 26.37 -23.72 -1.14
C SER A 405 26.82 -25.13 -0.82
N SER A 406 26.24 -25.77 0.21
CA SER A 406 26.59 -27.14 0.59
C SER A 406 26.18 -28.19 -0.45
N GLN A 407 25.08 -27.96 -1.17
CA GLN A 407 24.57 -28.90 -2.17
C GLN A 407 25.20 -28.69 -3.55
N THR A 408 25.46 -27.42 -3.94
CA THR A 408 25.88 -27.08 -5.31
C THR A 408 27.35 -26.67 -5.42
N GLY A 409 28.00 -26.33 -4.31
CA GLY A 409 29.28 -25.63 -4.31
C GLY A 409 29.18 -24.20 -4.88
N LEU A 410 27.95 -23.67 -5.14
CA LEU A 410 27.70 -22.33 -5.65
C LEU A 410 27.38 -21.37 -4.50
N ASP A 411 27.92 -20.18 -4.57
CA ASP A 411 27.44 -19.04 -3.78
C ASP A 411 26.20 -18.45 -4.42
N PHE A 412 25.10 -18.38 -3.67
CA PHE A 412 23.80 -17.94 -4.20
C PHE A 412 23.88 -16.52 -4.77
N ASP A 413 24.52 -15.60 -4.06
CA ASP A 413 24.57 -14.19 -4.46
C ASP A 413 25.55 -13.99 -5.63
N ARG A 414 26.75 -14.58 -5.54
CA ARG A 414 27.82 -14.38 -6.50
C ARG A 414 27.63 -15.21 -7.78
N ASP A 415 27.26 -16.48 -7.62
CA ASP A 415 27.29 -17.43 -8.74
C ASP A 415 25.91 -17.60 -9.40
N ILE A 416 24.80 -17.41 -8.66
CA ILE A 416 23.44 -17.58 -9.20
C ILE A 416 22.80 -16.24 -9.58
N ILE A 417 22.86 -15.24 -8.69
CA ILE A 417 22.14 -13.98 -8.92
C ILE A 417 22.98 -12.93 -9.67
N ASN A 418 24.29 -12.91 -9.49
CA ASN A 418 25.13 -11.79 -9.95
C ASN A 418 25.13 -11.56 -11.48
N TRP A 419 24.91 -12.60 -12.27
CA TRP A 419 24.85 -12.47 -13.74
C TRP A 419 23.48 -11.94 -14.25
N MET A 420 22.47 -11.77 -13.37
CA MET A 420 21.16 -11.24 -13.72
C MET A 420 21.19 -9.71 -13.68
N ASP A 421 21.94 -9.10 -14.61
CA ASP A 421 22.31 -7.69 -14.62
C ASP A 421 21.55 -6.82 -15.64
N GLY A 422 20.72 -7.44 -16.49
CA GLY A 422 19.85 -6.76 -17.45
C GLY A 422 18.38 -6.66 -17.01
N GLU A 423 17.46 -6.54 -17.97
CA GLU A 423 16.03 -6.60 -17.71
C GLU A 423 15.63 -7.99 -17.18
N PHE A 424 14.64 -8.03 -16.28
CA PHE A 424 14.07 -9.29 -15.81
C PHE A 424 12.54 -9.21 -15.69
N ALA A 425 11.90 -10.36 -15.81
CA ALA A 425 10.48 -10.55 -15.49
C ALA A 425 10.27 -11.90 -14.79
N LEU A 426 9.61 -11.86 -13.63
CA LEU A 426 9.09 -13.04 -12.94
C LEU A 426 7.57 -13.02 -13.08
N PHE A 427 6.99 -14.11 -13.59
CA PHE A 427 5.56 -14.12 -13.88
C PHE A 427 4.93 -15.50 -13.68
N MET A 428 3.63 -15.48 -13.37
CA MET A 428 2.77 -16.65 -13.24
C MET A 428 1.71 -16.62 -14.34
N PHE A 429 1.51 -17.75 -15.01
CA PHE A 429 0.61 -17.82 -16.16
C PHE A 429 -0.06 -19.18 -16.27
N PRO A 430 -1.24 -19.27 -16.93
CA PRO A 430 -1.88 -20.57 -17.17
C PRO A 430 -1.09 -21.39 -18.20
N THR A 431 -0.90 -22.67 -17.90
CA THR A 431 -0.34 -23.63 -18.84
C THR A 431 -0.96 -25.01 -18.61
N LYS A 432 -1.04 -25.81 -19.68
CA LYS A 432 -1.58 -27.17 -19.61
C LYS A 432 -0.53 -28.22 -19.26
N GLY A 433 0.75 -27.88 -19.25
CA GLY A 433 1.84 -28.84 -19.15
C GLY A 433 2.96 -28.46 -18.18
N GLY A 434 2.71 -27.63 -17.16
CA GLY A 434 3.73 -27.25 -16.17
C GLY A 434 3.93 -28.29 -15.06
N PHE A 435 5.04 -28.17 -14.33
CA PHE A 435 5.41 -28.99 -13.18
C PHE A 435 4.28 -29.14 -12.14
N PHE A 436 3.57 -28.06 -11.85
CA PHE A 436 2.51 -28.08 -10.82
C PHE A 436 1.38 -29.06 -11.14
N LYS A 437 1.14 -29.36 -12.41
CA LYS A 437 0.16 -30.37 -12.83
C LYS A 437 0.53 -31.78 -12.39
N THR A 438 1.81 -32.08 -12.20
CA THR A 438 2.26 -33.38 -11.68
C THR A 438 1.94 -33.53 -10.20
N ILE A 439 1.86 -32.41 -9.45
CA ILE A 439 1.48 -32.39 -8.03
C ILE A 439 -0.05 -32.50 -7.90
N ASN A 440 -0.79 -31.75 -8.68
CA ASN A 440 -2.25 -31.77 -8.70
C ASN A 440 -2.76 -31.44 -10.12
N PRO A 441 -3.54 -32.31 -10.77
CA PRO A 441 -4.05 -32.11 -12.12
C PRO A 441 -4.83 -30.81 -12.35
N ASN A 442 -5.36 -30.20 -11.30
CA ASN A 442 -6.08 -28.92 -11.35
C ASN A 442 -5.15 -27.70 -11.29
N LEU A 443 -3.87 -27.86 -10.98
CA LEU A 443 -2.88 -26.78 -10.95
C LEU A 443 -2.37 -26.45 -12.36
N ASN A 444 -3.24 -25.90 -13.21
CA ASN A 444 -2.91 -25.48 -14.57
C ASN A 444 -2.17 -24.14 -14.55
N MET A 445 -0.97 -24.11 -13.99
CA MET A 445 -0.15 -22.91 -13.89
C MET A 445 1.33 -23.21 -14.13
N GLY A 446 2.06 -22.23 -14.62
CA GLY A 446 3.50 -22.23 -14.72
C GLY A 446 4.07 -20.94 -14.12
N LEU A 447 5.29 -21.04 -13.58
CA LEU A 447 6.12 -19.88 -13.28
C LEU A 447 7.14 -19.71 -14.39
N GLY A 448 7.37 -18.46 -14.79
CA GLY A 448 8.38 -18.09 -15.76
C GLY A 448 9.30 -17.01 -15.19
N LEU A 449 10.59 -17.15 -15.44
CA LEU A 449 11.61 -16.14 -15.27
C LEU A 449 12.22 -15.87 -16.64
N ALA A 450 12.06 -14.65 -17.14
CA ALA A 450 12.81 -14.14 -18.26
C ALA A 450 13.88 -13.18 -17.73
N VAL A 451 15.11 -13.32 -18.17
CA VAL A 451 16.22 -12.48 -17.67
C VAL A 451 17.24 -12.23 -18.77
N GLU A 452 17.62 -10.96 -18.90
CA GLU A 452 18.75 -10.55 -19.74
C GLU A 452 20.03 -10.56 -18.91
N THR A 453 21.13 -10.95 -19.56
CA THR A 453 22.45 -10.96 -18.97
C THR A 453 23.53 -10.47 -19.94
N SER A 454 24.48 -9.72 -19.41
CA SER A 454 25.72 -9.38 -20.12
C SER A 454 26.75 -10.52 -20.07
N ASN A 455 26.56 -11.52 -19.20
CA ASN A 455 27.48 -12.63 -18.98
C ASN A 455 26.81 -14.00 -19.15
N ARG A 456 26.50 -14.35 -20.40
CA ARG A 456 25.89 -15.63 -20.78
C ARG A 456 26.70 -16.83 -20.28
N THR A 457 28.03 -16.78 -20.36
CA THR A 457 28.91 -17.88 -19.93
C THR A 457 28.74 -18.19 -18.43
N ALA A 458 28.60 -17.16 -17.60
CA ALA A 458 28.33 -17.37 -16.17
C ALA A 458 26.96 -18.02 -15.95
N ALA A 459 25.93 -17.58 -16.67
CA ALA A 459 24.60 -18.17 -16.58
C ALA A 459 24.59 -19.65 -17.02
N GLU A 460 25.24 -19.99 -18.14
CA GLU A 460 25.38 -21.38 -18.62
C GLU A 460 26.15 -22.25 -17.64
N THR A 461 27.21 -21.72 -17.04
CA THR A 461 27.97 -22.42 -15.99
C THR A 461 27.11 -22.74 -14.78
N THR A 462 26.30 -21.78 -14.34
CA THR A 462 25.34 -21.96 -13.23
C THR A 462 24.30 -23.02 -13.57
N LEU A 463 23.65 -22.92 -14.73
CA LEU A 463 22.64 -23.88 -15.18
C LEU A 463 23.19 -25.31 -15.28
N LYS A 464 24.43 -25.47 -15.78
CA LYS A 464 25.09 -26.77 -15.85
C LYS A 464 25.32 -27.35 -14.44
N LYS A 465 25.90 -26.57 -13.53
CA LYS A 465 26.14 -27.05 -12.15
C LYS A 465 24.86 -27.39 -11.40
N LEU A 466 23.79 -26.62 -11.59
CA LEU A 466 22.47 -26.94 -11.04
C LEU A 466 21.89 -28.21 -11.66
N GLY A 467 22.11 -28.43 -12.96
CA GLY A 467 21.73 -29.67 -13.65
C GLY A 467 22.50 -30.88 -13.12
N ASP A 468 23.82 -30.78 -12.95
CA ASP A 468 24.66 -31.84 -12.37
C ASP A 468 24.21 -32.19 -10.95
N LEU A 469 23.85 -31.17 -10.15
CA LEU A 469 23.31 -31.37 -8.81
C LEU A 469 22.01 -32.14 -8.83
N ILE A 470 21.02 -31.72 -9.64
CA ILE A 470 19.69 -32.38 -9.63
C ILE A 470 19.79 -33.83 -10.07
N ILE A 471 20.68 -34.18 -11.02
CA ILE A 471 20.96 -35.54 -11.41
C ILE A 471 21.54 -36.33 -10.21
N SER A 472 22.49 -35.75 -9.48
CA SER A 472 23.12 -36.36 -8.33
C SER A 472 22.13 -36.62 -7.19
N VAL A 473 21.35 -35.59 -6.80
CA VAL A 473 20.38 -35.66 -5.69
C VAL A 473 19.23 -36.62 -6.03
N SER A 474 18.77 -36.63 -7.28
CA SER A 474 17.72 -37.55 -7.74
C SER A 474 18.24 -38.96 -8.01
N LYS A 475 19.53 -39.24 -7.77
CA LYS A 475 20.17 -40.54 -8.08
C LYS A 475 19.93 -40.99 -9.52
N GLY A 476 19.85 -40.05 -10.45
CA GLY A 476 19.65 -40.28 -11.88
C GLY A 476 18.19 -40.49 -12.31
N GLU A 477 17.21 -40.30 -11.42
CA GLU A 477 15.79 -40.25 -11.82
C GLU A 477 15.49 -39.04 -12.70
N VAL A 478 16.14 -37.89 -12.46
CA VAL A 478 16.01 -36.75 -13.34
C VAL A 478 17.05 -36.81 -14.47
N LYS A 479 16.58 -36.66 -15.70
CA LYS A 479 17.42 -36.63 -16.91
C LYS A 479 17.34 -35.27 -17.58
N ILE A 480 18.49 -34.79 -18.04
CA ILE A 480 18.55 -33.57 -18.85
C ILE A 480 18.34 -33.95 -20.30
N LYS A 481 17.38 -33.31 -20.96
CA LYS A 481 17.01 -33.56 -22.34
C LYS A 481 17.06 -32.27 -23.14
N GLU A 482 17.65 -32.33 -24.34
CA GLU A 482 17.65 -31.25 -25.32
C GLU A 482 16.66 -31.56 -26.43
N THR A 483 15.83 -30.58 -26.76
CA THR A 483 14.81 -30.68 -27.82
C THR A 483 14.74 -29.36 -28.59
N ASN A 484 14.08 -29.36 -29.73
CA ASN A 484 13.85 -28.18 -30.55
C ASN A 484 12.35 -27.94 -30.76
N ILE A 485 11.89 -26.73 -30.49
CA ILE A 485 10.53 -26.30 -30.84
C ILE A 485 10.62 -25.07 -31.71
N LYS A 486 10.05 -25.14 -32.93
CA LYS A 486 10.08 -24.05 -33.92
C LYS A 486 11.49 -23.47 -34.11
N ASN A 487 12.48 -24.36 -34.25
CA ASN A 487 13.92 -24.03 -34.35
C ASN A 487 14.53 -23.38 -33.08
N GLN A 488 13.83 -23.40 -31.98
CA GLN A 488 14.33 -22.88 -30.71
C GLN A 488 14.81 -24.05 -29.81
N PRO A 489 16.11 -24.11 -29.44
CA PRO A 489 16.63 -25.13 -28.53
C PRO A 489 16.04 -24.97 -27.13
N ILE A 490 15.62 -26.08 -26.55
CA ILE A 490 15.11 -26.16 -25.19
C ILE A 490 15.86 -27.24 -24.43
N THR A 491 16.32 -26.91 -23.23
CA THR A 491 16.84 -27.89 -22.27
C THR A 491 15.81 -28.10 -21.17
N SER A 492 15.43 -29.35 -20.90
CA SER A 492 14.49 -29.72 -19.83
C SER A 492 15.08 -30.72 -18.85
N TRP A 493 14.61 -30.68 -17.60
CA TRP A 493 14.98 -31.60 -16.53
C TRP A 493 13.78 -32.48 -16.23
N ASP A 494 13.78 -33.68 -16.81
CA ASP A 494 12.60 -34.54 -16.91
C ASP A 494 12.74 -35.77 -15.95
N ILE A 495 11.73 -36.02 -15.10
CA ILE A 495 11.67 -37.19 -14.25
C ILE A 495 11.47 -38.43 -15.15
N ASP A 496 12.29 -39.47 -14.98
CA ASP A 496 12.33 -40.66 -15.81
C ASP A 496 12.53 -40.40 -17.32
N GLY A 497 12.97 -39.18 -17.69
CA GLY A 497 13.07 -38.72 -19.07
C GLY A 497 11.71 -38.39 -19.71
N ASP A 498 10.63 -38.34 -18.93
CA ASP A 498 9.28 -37.99 -19.40
C ASP A 498 9.07 -36.46 -19.35
N SER A 499 9.02 -35.80 -20.49
CA SER A 499 8.82 -34.34 -20.59
C SER A 499 7.45 -33.88 -20.02
N ALA A 500 6.48 -34.78 -19.85
CA ALA A 500 5.24 -34.47 -19.14
C ALA A 500 5.44 -34.30 -17.64
N LYS A 501 6.53 -34.84 -17.10
CA LYS A 501 6.94 -34.74 -15.68
C LYS A 501 8.17 -33.87 -15.49
N SER A 502 8.31 -32.83 -16.30
CA SER A 502 9.46 -31.93 -16.28
C SER A 502 9.42 -31.00 -15.07
N LEU A 503 10.52 -30.94 -14.33
CA LEU A 503 10.69 -30.05 -13.16
C LEU A 503 10.96 -28.60 -13.59
N LEU A 504 11.85 -28.46 -14.59
CA LEU A 504 12.34 -27.19 -15.07
C LEU A 504 12.64 -27.31 -16.56
N ALA A 505 12.43 -26.22 -17.29
CA ALA A 505 12.93 -26.09 -18.65
C ALA A 505 13.44 -24.68 -18.91
N TYR A 506 14.46 -24.56 -19.78
CA TYR A 506 14.98 -23.27 -20.16
C TYR A 506 15.37 -23.19 -21.63
N SER A 507 15.42 -21.97 -22.15
CA SER A 507 15.84 -21.68 -23.52
C SER A 507 16.47 -20.29 -23.60
N TRP A 508 17.51 -20.14 -24.42
CA TRP A 508 18.04 -18.85 -24.83
C TRP A 508 17.27 -18.38 -26.05
N VAL A 509 16.36 -17.43 -25.88
CA VAL A 509 15.50 -16.92 -26.99
C VAL A 509 16.20 -15.92 -27.89
N ASP A 510 17.33 -15.39 -27.45
CA ASP A 510 18.31 -14.61 -28.19
C ASP A 510 19.69 -14.75 -27.53
N ASN A 511 20.67 -13.93 -27.95
CA ASN A 511 22.04 -14.04 -27.43
C ASN A 511 22.16 -13.77 -25.92
N ASN A 512 21.28 -12.94 -25.36
CA ASN A 512 21.41 -12.41 -24.03
C ASN A 512 20.19 -12.72 -23.14
N THR A 513 19.07 -13.19 -23.69
CA THR A 513 17.83 -13.42 -22.96
C THR A 513 17.59 -14.90 -22.71
N LEU A 514 17.58 -15.29 -21.44
CA LEU A 514 17.25 -16.61 -20.94
C LEU A 514 15.80 -16.63 -20.46
N ILE A 515 15.04 -17.65 -20.85
CA ILE A 515 13.73 -17.97 -20.26
C ILE A 515 13.86 -19.28 -19.50
N VAL A 516 13.43 -19.28 -18.24
CA VAL A 516 13.36 -20.46 -17.35
C VAL A 516 11.92 -20.64 -16.91
N THR A 517 11.42 -21.86 -16.91
CA THR A 517 10.04 -22.17 -16.51
C THR A 517 9.96 -23.41 -15.63
N THR A 518 8.85 -23.54 -14.90
CA THR A 518 8.50 -24.75 -14.15
C THR A 518 7.97 -25.81 -15.11
N GLY A 519 8.89 -26.49 -15.79
CA GLY A 519 8.66 -27.64 -16.67
C GLY A 519 8.55 -27.35 -18.16
N TYR A 520 8.76 -28.39 -18.95
CA TYR A 520 8.80 -28.36 -20.41
C TYR A 520 7.51 -27.83 -21.02
N GLY A 521 6.34 -28.28 -20.56
CA GLY A 521 5.07 -27.81 -21.12
C GLY A 521 4.83 -26.32 -20.93
N ALA A 522 5.39 -25.71 -19.88
CA ALA A 522 5.28 -24.27 -19.64
C ALA A 522 6.14 -23.46 -20.63
N ILE A 523 7.37 -23.91 -20.95
CA ILE A 523 8.23 -23.17 -21.87
C ILE A 523 7.73 -23.22 -23.32
N THR A 524 7.01 -24.29 -23.70
CA THR A 524 6.47 -24.41 -25.07
C THR A 524 5.45 -23.33 -25.41
N ASP A 525 4.81 -22.74 -24.40
CA ASP A 525 3.86 -21.63 -24.55
C ASP A 525 4.57 -20.27 -24.76
N LEU A 526 5.89 -20.19 -24.47
CA LEU A 526 6.67 -18.94 -24.43
C LEU A 526 7.71 -18.80 -25.54
N VAL A 527 8.14 -19.89 -26.16
CA VAL A 527 9.26 -19.87 -27.13
C VAL A 527 8.80 -20.14 -28.55
N PRO A 528 9.44 -19.49 -29.53
CA PRO A 528 10.45 -18.42 -29.43
C PRO A 528 9.89 -17.11 -28.84
N GLU A 529 8.59 -16.93 -28.91
CA GLU A 529 7.82 -15.83 -28.34
C GLU A 529 6.40 -16.30 -27.99
N PRO A 530 5.72 -15.70 -27.00
CA PRO A 530 4.34 -16.02 -26.71
C PRO A 530 3.42 -15.65 -27.87
N TYR A 531 2.37 -16.44 -28.13
CA TYR A 531 1.41 -16.22 -29.22
C TYR A 531 0.80 -14.80 -29.19
N VAL A 532 0.49 -14.28 -28.01
CA VAL A 532 0.11 -12.88 -27.76
C VAL A 532 0.86 -12.41 -26.54
N ALA A 533 1.60 -11.31 -26.66
CA ALA A 533 2.40 -10.74 -25.60
C ALA A 533 1.54 -9.89 -24.64
N LEU A 534 1.86 -9.94 -23.35
CA LEU A 534 1.15 -9.20 -22.29
C LEU A 534 0.97 -7.70 -22.56
N PRO A 535 1.99 -6.93 -23.01
CA PRO A 535 1.86 -5.48 -23.20
C PRO A 535 0.91 -5.09 -24.34
N THR A 536 0.50 -6.05 -25.18
CA THR A 536 -0.48 -5.78 -26.25
C THR A 536 -1.93 -5.87 -25.78
N THR A 537 -2.15 -6.43 -24.60
CA THR A 537 -3.50 -6.68 -24.06
C THR A 537 -4.15 -5.44 -23.50
N TYR A 538 -5.48 -5.38 -23.63
CA TYR A 538 -6.28 -4.29 -23.04
C TYR A 538 -6.13 -4.23 -21.52
N ASN A 539 -6.16 -5.37 -20.84
CA ASN A 539 -6.07 -5.43 -19.39
C ASN A 539 -4.76 -4.86 -18.84
N PHE A 540 -3.62 -5.18 -19.50
CA PHE A 540 -2.33 -4.63 -19.11
C PHE A 540 -2.25 -3.13 -19.42
N LYS A 541 -2.67 -2.70 -20.61
CA LYS A 541 -2.70 -1.28 -20.97
C LYS A 541 -3.56 -0.45 -20.03
N SER A 542 -4.78 -0.88 -19.74
CA SER A 542 -5.66 -0.17 -18.81
C SER A 542 -5.07 -0.06 -17.38
N ALA A 543 -4.21 -1.00 -17.01
CA ALA A 543 -3.53 -1.01 -15.72
C ALA A 543 -2.24 -0.17 -15.69
N THR A 544 -1.64 0.17 -16.84
CA THR A 544 -0.30 0.76 -16.90
C THR A 544 -0.20 2.08 -17.65
N ASP A 545 -1.05 2.33 -18.67
CA ASP A 545 -0.92 3.49 -19.56
C ASP A 545 -1.01 4.85 -18.83
N SER A 546 -1.72 4.91 -17.70
CA SER A 546 -1.83 6.14 -16.90
C SER A 546 -0.76 6.28 -15.81
N LEU A 547 0.12 5.28 -15.66
CA LEU A 547 1.23 5.30 -14.71
C LEU A 547 2.44 6.04 -15.30
N PRO A 548 3.40 6.49 -14.47
CA PRO A 548 4.61 7.13 -14.95
C PRO A 548 5.38 6.29 -15.96
N ASN A 549 5.91 6.95 -17.00
CA ASN A 549 6.84 6.37 -17.96
C ASN A 549 7.86 7.47 -18.34
N PRO A 550 9.17 7.25 -18.16
CA PRO A 550 9.82 6.01 -17.72
C PRO A 550 9.60 5.70 -16.21
N ASN A 551 9.78 4.44 -15.84
CA ASN A 551 9.58 3.94 -14.48
C ASN A 551 10.54 2.76 -14.17
N ALA A 552 10.53 2.24 -12.96
CA ALA A 552 11.40 1.17 -12.51
C ALA A 552 10.89 -0.28 -12.79
N GLY A 553 9.89 -0.41 -13.65
CA GLY A 553 9.18 -1.66 -13.92
C GLY A 553 7.82 -1.71 -13.24
N TYR A 554 7.09 -2.80 -13.41
CA TYR A 554 5.74 -2.97 -12.91
C TYR A 554 5.62 -4.19 -11.99
N LEU A 555 4.83 -4.06 -10.95
CA LEU A 555 4.06 -5.15 -10.37
C LEU A 555 2.70 -5.14 -11.07
N TYR A 556 2.27 -6.26 -11.62
CA TYR A 556 0.98 -6.40 -12.29
C TYR A 556 0.24 -7.65 -11.82
N MET A 557 -1.07 -7.51 -11.57
CA MET A 557 -1.95 -8.63 -11.26
C MET A 557 -3.25 -8.51 -12.07
N ASN A 558 -3.55 -9.54 -12.85
CA ASN A 558 -4.84 -9.70 -13.52
C ASN A 558 -5.82 -10.37 -12.55
N MET A 559 -6.59 -9.56 -11.83
CA MET A 559 -7.45 -10.04 -10.76
C MET A 559 -8.54 -10.98 -11.27
N GLY A 560 -9.11 -10.74 -12.46
CA GLY A 560 -10.11 -11.61 -13.04
C GLY A 560 -9.60 -13.03 -13.28
N SER A 561 -8.44 -13.16 -13.93
CA SER A 561 -7.81 -14.45 -14.21
C SER A 561 -7.31 -15.14 -12.94
N LEU A 562 -6.65 -14.39 -12.06
CA LEU A 562 -6.09 -14.89 -10.81
C LEU A 562 -7.21 -15.41 -9.87
N LEU A 563 -8.29 -14.65 -9.71
CA LEU A 563 -9.41 -15.07 -8.86
C LEU A 563 -10.16 -16.26 -9.44
N SER A 564 -10.33 -16.32 -10.76
CA SER A 564 -10.93 -17.49 -11.41
C SER A 564 -10.13 -18.75 -11.14
N TRP A 565 -8.80 -18.66 -11.17
CA TRP A 565 -7.92 -19.77 -10.83
C TRP A 565 -8.02 -20.12 -9.33
N ILE A 566 -7.96 -19.16 -8.41
CA ILE A 566 -8.07 -19.37 -6.94
C ILE A 566 -9.41 -20.01 -6.58
N TYR A 567 -10.52 -19.53 -7.17
CA TYR A 567 -11.87 -20.09 -6.88
C TYR A 567 -12.02 -21.55 -7.31
N GLY A 568 -11.21 -22.04 -8.24
CA GLY A 568 -11.14 -23.47 -8.58
C GLY A 568 -10.71 -24.36 -7.43
N PHE A 569 -10.09 -23.83 -6.37
CA PHE A 569 -9.65 -24.55 -5.17
C PHE A 569 -10.54 -24.34 -3.95
N VAL A 570 -11.54 -23.43 -4.04
CA VAL A 570 -12.45 -23.19 -2.90
C VAL A 570 -13.40 -24.37 -2.74
N PRO A 571 -13.39 -25.04 -1.57
CA PRO A 571 -14.32 -26.14 -1.33
C PRO A 571 -15.78 -25.71 -1.43
N PRO A 572 -16.68 -26.55 -1.99
CA PRO A 572 -18.09 -26.21 -2.21
C PRO A 572 -18.85 -25.71 -0.97
N GLN A 573 -18.46 -26.17 0.22
CA GLN A 573 -19.07 -25.75 1.48
C GLN A 573 -18.93 -24.27 1.78
N TYR A 574 -17.90 -23.59 1.25
CA TYR A 574 -17.70 -22.17 1.45
C TYR A 574 -18.40 -21.32 0.38
N SER A 575 -18.74 -21.90 -0.78
CA SER A 575 -19.35 -21.17 -1.90
C SER A 575 -20.75 -20.62 -1.56
N ASN A 576 -21.45 -21.20 -0.59
CA ASN A 576 -22.77 -20.75 -0.14
C ASN A 576 -22.72 -19.80 1.07
N ASN A 577 -21.54 -19.45 1.57
CA ASN A 577 -21.39 -18.54 2.69
C ASN A 577 -21.69 -17.09 2.24
N GLN A 578 -22.59 -16.39 2.91
CA GLN A 578 -22.95 -15.00 2.59
C GLN A 578 -21.76 -14.05 2.60
N TYR A 579 -20.87 -14.15 3.59
CA TYR A 579 -19.67 -13.31 3.69
C TYR A 579 -18.70 -13.59 2.55
N PHE A 580 -18.54 -14.86 2.16
CA PHE A 580 -17.72 -15.23 1.02
C PHE A 580 -18.29 -14.67 -0.29
N ASN A 581 -19.61 -14.70 -0.48
CA ASN A 581 -20.26 -14.13 -1.65
C ASN A 581 -20.13 -12.60 -1.71
N MET A 582 -20.25 -11.90 -0.57
CA MET A 582 -20.01 -10.45 -0.50
C MET A 582 -18.54 -10.13 -0.84
N PHE A 583 -17.60 -10.89 -0.29
CA PHE A 583 -16.18 -10.74 -0.60
C PHE A 583 -15.88 -11.01 -2.08
N LYS A 584 -16.42 -12.09 -2.64
CA LYS A 584 -16.31 -12.45 -4.05
C LYS A 584 -16.86 -11.35 -4.96
N GLN A 585 -18.00 -10.75 -4.62
CA GLN A 585 -18.58 -9.65 -5.37
C GLN A 585 -17.72 -8.38 -5.31
N ALA A 586 -17.22 -8.03 -4.12
CA ALA A 586 -16.38 -6.85 -3.94
C ALA A 586 -15.04 -7.00 -4.71
N ILE A 587 -14.35 -8.12 -4.53
CA ILE A 587 -13.09 -8.39 -5.25
C ILE A 587 -13.32 -8.60 -6.75
N GLY A 588 -14.43 -9.21 -7.15
CA GLY A 588 -14.79 -9.40 -8.56
C GLY A 588 -15.04 -8.10 -9.31
N SER A 589 -15.23 -6.98 -8.60
CA SER A 589 -15.28 -5.64 -9.19
C SER A 589 -13.89 -5.03 -9.47
N VAL A 590 -12.80 -5.71 -9.10
CA VAL A 590 -11.42 -5.31 -9.41
C VAL A 590 -10.93 -6.10 -10.62
N TYR A 591 -10.61 -5.41 -11.71
CA TYR A 591 -10.11 -6.06 -12.94
C TYR A 591 -8.63 -6.35 -12.89
N SER A 592 -7.84 -5.38 -12.42
CA SER A 592 -6.39 -5.52 -12.28
C SER A 592 -5.86 -4.59 -11.20
N VAL A 593 -4.67 -4.92 -10.71
CA VAL A 593 -3.88 -4.08 -9.82
C VAL A 593 -2.49 -3.97 -10.44
N SER A 594 -1.97 -2.76 -10.50
CA SER A 594 -0.60 -2.50 -10.92
C SER A 594 0.07 -1.50 -9.99
N ALA A 595 1.36 -1.67 -9.80
CA ALA A 595 2.18 -0.71 -9.10
C ALA A 595 3.48 -0.46 -9.86
N THR A 596 4.00 0.75 -9.74
CA THR A 596 5.30 1.13 -10.28
C THR A 596 5.93 2.21 -9.44
N SER A 597 7.25 2.33 -9.50
CA SER A 597 7.98 3.48 -8.96
C SER A 597 8.67 4.27 -10.06
N SER A 598 8.81 5.56 -9.83
CA SER A 598 9.58 6.46 -10.68
C SER A 598 10.32 7.47 -9.83
N SER A 599 11.45 7.94 -10.30
CA SER A 599 12.26 8.93 -9.57
C SER A 599 12.74 10.05 -10.47
N ASN A 600 12.90 11.22 -9.88
CA ASN A 600 13.54 12.36 -10.50
C ASN A 600 14.40 13.10 -9.46
N VAL A 601 15.02 14.22 -9.85
CA VAL A 601 15.90 15.01 -8.97
C VAL A 601 15.23 15.57 -7.72
N GLU A 602 13.90 15.66 -7.71
CA GLU A 602 13.15 16.29 -6.61
C GLU A 602 12.46 15.30 -5.68
N ARG A 603 12.03 14.16 -6.22
CA ARG A 603 11.22 13.18 -5.48
C ARG A 603 11.32 11.78 -6.05
N GLU A 604 11.03 10.82 -5.20
CA GLU A 604 10.68 9.47 -5.57
C GLU A 604 9.15 9.32 -5.49
N GLN A 605 8.57 8.58 -6.41
CA GLN A 605 7.13 8.41 -6.54
C GLN A 605 6.79 6.94 -6.67
N LEU A 606 5.89 6.46 -5.83
CA LEU A 606 5.26 5.13 -5.93
C LEU A 606 3.81 5.33 -6.35
N ASP A 607 3.38 4.58 -7.34
CA ASP A 607 2.00 4.55 -7.82
C ASP A 607 1.41 3.15 -7.70
N LEU A 608 0.19 3.08 -7.20
CA LEU A 608 -0.65 1.88 -7.19
C LEU A 608 -1.95 2.23 -7.91
N LEU A 609 -2.24 1.54 -9.00
CA LEU A 609 -3.51 1.67 -9.73
C LEU A 609 -4.35 0.42 -9.55
N ILE A 610 -5.57 0.60 -9.07
CA ILE A 610 -6.59 -0.44 -8.96
C ILE A 610 -7.64 -0.16 -10.03
N VAL A 611 -7.64 -0.97 -11.08
CA VAL A 611 -8.61 -0.87 -12.18
C VAL A 611 -9.93 -1.50 -11.75
N LEU A 612 -11.00 -0.71 -11.81
CA LEU A 612 -12.32 -1.08 -11.29
C LEU A 612 -13.32 -1.34 -12.43
N ALA A 613 -14.21 -2.29 -12.19
CA ALA A 613 -15.34 -2.54 -13.06
C ALA A 613 -16.29 -1.32 -13.08
N PRO A 614 -16.58 -0.74 -14.26
CA PRO A 614 -17.58 0.33 -14.36
C PRO A 614 -18.97 -0.21 -14.11
N VAL A 615 -19.86 0.66 -13.65
CA VAL A 615 -21.30 0.38 -13.62
C VAL A 615 -21.79 0.25 -15.04
N ARG A 616 -22.45 -0.86 -15.36
CA ARG A 616 -23.12 -1.01 -16.65
C ARG A 616 -24.34 -0.08 -16.66
N SER A 617 -24.37 0.91 -17.55
CA SER A 617 -25.62 1.61 -17.86
C SER A 617 -26.63 0.56 -18.31
N LYS A 618 -27.82 0.55 -17.69
CA LYS A 618 -28.93 -0.23 -18.24
C LYS A 618 -29.21 0.34 -19.63
N ILE A 619 -28.92 -0.45 -20.66
CA ILE A 619 -29.34 -0.17 -22.04
C ILE A 619 -30.84 -0.23 -22.10
#